data_df7515d71b5125ee9af95fa82f355ade
#
_entry.id   df7515d71b5125ee9af95fa82f355ade
#
_cell.length_a   1.000
_cell.length_b   1.000
_cell.length_c   1.000
_cell.angle_alpha   90.00
_cell.angle_beta   90.00
_cell.angle_gamma   90.00
#
_symmetry.space_group_name_H-M   'P 1'
#
loop_
_entity.id
_entity.type
_entity.pdbx_description
1 polymer ?
#
loop_
_entity_poly.entity_id
_entity_poly.type
_entity_poly.pdbx_seq_one_letter_code
_entity_poly.pdbx_strand_id
1 'polypeptide(L)'
;MKFDPKKESFDNCIIIFYEEDNSSSLENMIWIFKGQVNKKGEPHGFGEKIYKNGKKETGYWKEGEMYGWGMRIDNNKNIFIGPFYGDKGITGLGEKFTWKKKVLYRGEFIDGEKSDKGEENSNE
;
A
#
# COMPACT_ATOMS: atom_id res chain seq x y z
N MET A 1 6.52 14.68 12.90
CA MET A 1 5.51 14.14 11.97
C MET A 1 4.28 15.00 12.02
N LYS A 2 3.93 15.59 10.93
CA LYS A 2 2.78 16.47 10.88
C LYS A 2 1.77 15.95 9.87
N PHE A 3 0.57 15.68 10.34
CA PHE A 3 -0.58 15.40 9.52
C PHE A 3 -1.21 16.72 9.13
N ASP A 4 -1.19 17.08 7.87
CA ASP A 4 -1.86 18.27 7.37
C ASP A 4 -2.92 17.86 6.35
N PRO A 5 -4.18 17.61 6.79
CA PRO A 5 -5.23 17.22 5.89
C PRO A 5 -5.71 18.40 5.07
N LYS A 6 -5.35 18.45 3.81
CA LYS A 6 -6.07 19.30 2.86
C LYS A 6 -7.33 18.57 2.41
N LYS A 7 -8.46 19.14 2.80
CA LYS A 7 -9.76 18.61 2.42
C LYS A 7 -10.10 18.94 0.98
N GLU A 8 -9.94 17.97 0.10
CA GLU A 8 -10.76 17.91 -1.09
C GLU A 8 -11.61 16.65 -0.98
N SER A 9 -12.91 16.79 -0.79
CA SER A 9 -13.80 15.64 -0.70
C SER A 9 -14.35 15.31 -2.07
N PHE A 10 -13.92 14.20 -2.63
CA PHE A 10 -14.57 13.54 -3.74
C PHE A 10 -15.23 12.27 -3.20
N ASP A 11 -16.57 12.22 -3.13
CA ASP A 11 -17.31 11.03 -2.72
C ASP A 11 -16.79 10.36 -1.45
N ASN A 12 -16.64 11.14 -0.37
CA ASN A 12 -16.10 10.69 0.91
C ASN A 12 -14.61 10.33 0.86
N CYS A 13 -13.90 10.74 -0.17
CA CYS A 13 -12.45 10.57 -0.26
C CYS A 13 -11.74 11.84 0.16
N ILE A 14 -10.72 11.69 0.99
CA ILE A 14 -9.88 12.79 1.46
C ILE A 14 -8.46 12.54 0.98
N ILE A 15 -7.78 13.61 0.56
CA ILE A 15 -6.37 13.56 0.21
C ILE A 15 -5.57 14.03 1.42
N ILE A 16 -4.64 13.22 1.87
CA ILE A 16 -3.76 13.54 2.99
C ILE A 16 -2.33 13.55 2.49
N PHE A 17 -1.62 14.63 2.85
CA PHE A 17 -0.20 14.74 2.60
C PHE A 17 0.56 14.50 3.89
N TYR A 18 1.58 13.69 3.83
CA TYR A 18 2.45 13.42 4.96
C TYR A 18 3.83 13.99 4.71
N GLU A 19 4.32 14.79 5.66
CA GLU A 19 5.61 15.43 5.61
C GLU A 19 6.49 14.95 6.75
N GLU A 20 7.80 14.83 6.49
CA GLU A 20 8.74 14.32 7.48
C GLU A 20 9.05 15.33 8.58
N ASP A 21 8.99 16.62 8.28
CA ASP A 21 9.17 17.69 9.25
C ASP A 21 8.13 18.78 9.06
N ASN A 22 8.26 19.88 9.82
CA ASN A 22 7.29 20.97 9.82
C ASN A 22 7.37 21.90 8.61
N SER A 23 8.09 21.50 7.57
CA SER A 23 8.14 22.30 6.36
C SER A 23 6.96 21.97 5.46
N SER A 24 6.32 22.97 4.91
CA SER A 24 5.21 22.84 3.99
C SER A 24 5.67 22.61 2.53
N SER A 25 6.92 22.23 2.35
CA SER A 25 7.49 21.97 1.04
C SER A 25 7.09 20.58 0.54
N LEU A 26 6.62 20.51 -0.71
CA LEU A 26 6.35 19.23 -1.37
C LEU A 26 7.60 18.33 -1.48
N GLU A 27 8.78 18.91 -1.35
CA GLU A 27 10.04 18.16 -1.38
C GLU A 27 10.22 17.24 -0.18
N ASN A 28 9.58 17.58 0.95
CA ASN A 28 9.64 16.79 2.17
C ASN A 28 8.45 15.85 2.34
N MET A 29 7.59 15.79 1.36
CA MET A 29 6.45 14.87 1.36
C MET A 29 6.94 13.45 1.17
N ILE A 30 6.55 12.55 2.09
CA ILE A 30 6.91 11.14 2.02
C ILE A 30 5.88 10.34 1.24
N TRP A 31 4.60 10.65 1.46
CA TRP A 31 3.52 9.98 0.78
C TRP A 31 2.27 10.85 0.69
N ILE A 32 1.40 10.47 -0.26
CA ILE A 32 0.05 11.01 -0.42
C ILE A 32 -0.94 9.89 -0.20
N PHE A 33 -1.99 10.12 0.55
CA PHE A 33 -3.11 9.20 0.66
C PHE A 33 -4.36 9.81 0.05
N LYS A 34 -5.05 9.05 -0.78
CA LYS A 34 -6.34 9.41 -1.38
C LYS A 34 -7.36 8.33 -1.04
N GLY A 35 -8.33 8.66 -0.22
CA GLY A 35 -9.35 7.70 0.17
C GLY A 35 -10.09 8.09 1.43
N GLN A 36 -10.72 7.11 2.04
CA GLN A 36 -11.51 7.28 3.25
C GLN A 36 -10.62 7.37 4.48
N VAL A 37 -11.02 8.21 5.43
CA VAL A 37 -10.28 8.38 6.69
C VAL A 37 -11.25 8.29 7.86
N ASN A 38 -10.70 7.97 9.04
CA ASN A 38 -11.44 7.99 10.28
C ASN A 38 -11.42 9.40 10.91
N LYS A 39 -12.00 9.53 12.10
CA LYS A 39 -12.07 10.82 12.81
C LYS A 39 -10.71 11.39 13.17
N LYS A 40 -9.69 10.54 13.28
CA LYS A 40 -8.30 10.97 13.56
C LYS A 40 -7.55 11.38 12.32
N GLY A 41 -8.16 11.28 11.13
CA GLY A 41 -7.51 11.57 9.87
C GLY A 41 -6.63 10.44 9.35
N GLU A 42 -6.75 9.25 9.90
CA GLU A 42 -5.98 8.09 9.46
C GLU A 42 -6.68 7.37 8.32
N PRO A 43 -5.95 6.81 7.34
CA PRO A 43 -6.53 5.94 6.32
C PRO A 43 -7.40 4.85 6.95
N HIS A 44 -8.65 4.79 6.53
CA HIS A 44 -9.62 3.86 7.09
C HIS A 44 -10.77 3.65 6.11
N GLY A 45 -10.87 2.45 5.54
CA GLY A 45 -11.76 2.14 4.44
C GLY A 45 -10.97 1.97 3.16
N PHE A 46 -11.56 2.23 2.01
CA PHE A 46 -10.88 2.07 0.73
C PHE A 46 -10.03 3.29 0.39
N GLY A 47 -8.84 3.06 -0.13
CA GLY A 47 -7.96 4.14 -0.55
C GLY A 47 -6.64 3.71 -1.16
N GLU A 48 -5.89 4.71 -1.60
CA GLU A 48 -4.61 4.53 -2.29
C GLU A 48 -3.56 5.43 -1.65
N LYS A 49 -2.40 4.85 -1.37
CA LYS A 49 -1.25 5.56 -0.82
C LYS A 49 -0.11 5.51 -1.81
N ILE A 50 0.42 6.67 -2.15
CA ILE A 50 1.51 6.79 -3.12
C ILE A 50 2.70 7.41 -2.38
N TYR A 51 3.83 6.70 -2.41
CA TYR A 51 5.06 7.13 -1.76
C TYR A 51 5.95 7.89 -2.75
N LYS A 52 6.77 8.77 -2.23
CA LYS A 52 7.72 9.55 -3.02
C LYS A 52 8.68 8.69 -3.81
N ASN A 53 9.05 7.52 -3.29
CA ASN A 53 9.97 6.60 -3.97
C ASN A 53 9.31 5.78 -5.08
N GLY A 54 8.02 5.96 -5.33
CA GLY A 54 7.28 5.24 -6.36
C GLY A 54 6.48 4.04 -5.85
N LYS A 55 6.64 3.66 -4.59
CA LYS A 55 5.83 2.61 -3.98
C LYS A 55 4.37 3.05 -3.93
N LYS A 56 3.46 2.13 -4.18
CA LYS A 56 2.02 2.39 -4.21
C LYS A 56 1.26 1.28 -3.51
N GLU A 57 0.29 1.65 -2.69
CA GLU A 57 -0.55 0.69 -1.97
C GLU A 57 -2.01 1.05 -2.15
N THR A 58 -2.80 0.12 -2.69
CA THR A 58 -4.23 0.33 -2.98
C THR A 58 -5.02 -0.79 -2.33
N GLY A 59 -6.10 -0.44 -1.65
CA GLY A 59 -6.97 -1.44 -1.04
C GLY A 59 -7.70 -0.91 0.18
N TYR A 60 -7.95 -1.82 1.11
CA TYR A 60 -8.63 -1.49 2.35
C TYR A 60 -7.65 -1.13 3.45
N TRP A 61 -8.02 -0.14 4.24
CA TRP A 61 -7.18 0.45 5.28
C TRP A 61 -7.92 0.42 6.61
N LYS A 62 -7.18 0.25 7.66
CA LYS A 62 -7.69 0.32 9.03
C LYS A 62 -6.65 0.99 9.91
N GLU A 63 -7.05 2.12 10.52
CA GLU A 63 -6.20 2.85 11.46
C GLU A 63 -4.80 3.15 10.91
N GLY A 64 -4.74 3.57 9.65
CA GLY A 64 -3.49 3.98 9.00
C GLY A 64 -2.73 2.87 8.30
N GLU A 65 -3.16 1.63 8.36
CA GLU A 65 -2.48 0.48 7.77
C GLU A 65 -3.36 -0.26 6.77
N MET A 66 -2.76 -0.88 5.75
CA MET A 66 -3.50 -1.77 4.87
C MET A 66 -4.00 -2.98 5.65
N TYR A 67 -5.28 -3.28 5.52
CA TYR A 67 -5.90 -4.36 6.25
C TYR A 67 -6.99 -5.01 5.41
N GLY A 68 -6.75 -6.24 4.99
CA GLY A 68 -7.63 -6.96 4.07
C GLY A 68 -7.09 -6.96 2.66
N TRP A 69 -7.96 -7.19 1.69
CA TRP A 69 -7.56 -7.34 0.29
C TRP A 69 -7.00 -6.06 -0.28
N GLY A 70 -5.84 -6.16 -0.92
CA GLY A 70 -5.19 -5.01 -1.53
C GLY A 70 -4.08 -5.37 -2.49
N MET A 71 -3.47 -4.34 -3.04
CA MET A 71 -2.35 -4.44 -3.97
C MET A 71 -1.23 -3.50 -3.54
N ARG A 72 -0.02 -3.98 -3.58
CA ARG A 72 1.19 -3.17 -3.37
C ARG A 72 2.08 -3.27 -4.59
N ILE A 73 2.55 -2.13 -5.06
CA ILE A 73 3.61 -2.05 -6.06
C ILE A 73 4.80 -1.44 -5.34
N ASP A 74 5.91 -2.17 -5.22
CA ASP A 74 7.08 -1.64 -4.55
C ASP A 74 7.91 -0.74 -5.48
N ASN A 75 8.96 -0.13 -4.95
CA ASN A 75 9.81 0.78 -5.72
C ASN A 75 10.66 0.07 -6.79
N ASN A 76 10.70 -1.26 -6.80
CA ASN A 76 11.29 -2.08 -7.85
C ASN A 76 10.26 -2.58 -8.85
N LYS A 77 9.01 -2.10 -8.75
CA LYS A 77 7.88 -2.48 -9.59
C LYS A 77 7.42 -3.92 -9.45
N ASN A 78 7.75 -4.58 -8.34
CA ASN A 78 7.17 -5.86 -8.00
C ASN A 78 5.74 -5.64 -7.49
N ILE A 79 4.83 -6.50 -7.90
CA ILE A 79 3.41 -6.37 -7.59
C ILE A 79 3.01 -7.49 -6.62
N PHE A 80 2.31 -7.10 -5.56
CA PHE A 80 1.78 -8.02 -4.55
C PHE A 80 0.28 -7.81 -4.46
N ILE A 81 -0.49 -8.89 -4.55
CA ILE A 81 -1.95 -8.85 -4.45
C ILE A 81 -2.39 -9.92 -3.46
N GLY A 82 -3.19 -9.52 -2.48
CA GLY A 82 -3.71 -10.46 -1.49
C GLY A 82 -4.21 -9.79 -0.23
N PRO A 83 -4.45 -10.59 0.83
CA PRO A 83 -4.88 -10.07 2.12
C PRO A 83 -3.69 -9.51 2.90
N PHE A 84 -3.73 -8.21 3.18
CA PHE A 84 -2.71 -7.52 3.94
C PHE A 84 -3.07 -7.46 5.43
N TYR A 85 -2.07 -7.52 6.28
CA TYR A 85 -2.20 -7.41 7.73
C TYR A 85 -1.21 -6.36 8.26
N GLY A 86 -1.50 -5.10 7.96
CA GLY A 86 -0.68 -3.98 8.40
C GLY A 86 0.78 -4.09 7.91
N ASP A 87 1.71 -3.81 8.80
CA ASP A 87 3.16 -3.83 8.50
C ASP A 87 3.68 -5.19 8.09
N LYS A 88 2.99 -6.26 8.44
CA LYS A 88 3.43 -7.62 8.15
C LYS A 88 3.27 -8.00 6.68
N GLY A 89 2.52 -7.22 5.91
CA GLY A 89 2.26 -7.52 4.51
C GLY A 89 1.19 -8.60 4.34
N ILE A 90 1.29 -9.37 3.27
CA ILE A 90 0.29 -10.39 2.95
C ILE A 90 0.45 -11.61 3.87
N THR A 91 -0.67 -12.07 4.43
CA THR A 91 -0.76 -13.36 5.10
C THR A 91 -2.01 -14.06 4.62
N GLY A 92 -1.84 -15.22 3.95
CA GLY A 92 -2.89 -15.97 3.31
C GLY A 92 -2.59 -16.21 1.84
N LEU A 93 -3.61 -16.50 1.04
CA LEU A 93 -3.43 -16.76 -0.39
C LEU A 93 -3.30 -15.45 -1.15
N GLY A 94 -2.20 -15.30 -1.89
CA GLY A 94 -1.92 -14.11 -2.67
C GLY A 94 -1.08 -14.39 -3.89
N GLU A 95 -0.71 -13.30 -4.56
CA GLU A 95 0.10 -13.33 -5.76
C GLU A 95 1.24 -12.33 -5.65
N LYS A 96 2.39 -12.69 -6.23
CA LYS A 96 3.54 -11.78 -6.37
C LYS A 96 4.08 -11.89 -7.79
N PHE A 97 4.15 -10.76 -8.48
CA PHE A 97 4.78 -10.67 -9.78
C PHE A 97 6.10 -9.90 -9.66
N THR A 98 7.21 -10.56 -10.00
CA THR A 98 8.52 -9.94 -9.98
C THR A 98 8.83 -9.39 -11.37
N TRP A 99 8.86 -8.05 -11.48
CA TRP A 99 8.92 -7.35 -12.76
C TRP A 99 10.15 -7.71 -13.60
N LYS A 100 11.34 -7.66 -13.03
CA LYS A 100 12.58 -7.89 -13.77
C LYS A 100 12.74 -9.34 -14.22
N LYS A 101 12.39 -10.26 -13.36
CA LYS A 101 12.54 -11.71 -13.63
C LYS A 101 11.33 -12.30 -14.33
N LYS A 102 10.24 -11.53 -14.45
CA LYS A 102 8.99 -12.00 -15.05
C LYS A 102 8.45 -13.28 -14.39
N VAL A 103 8.57 -13.37 -13.07
CA VAL A 103 8.13 -14.51 -12.30
C VAL A 103 6.83 -14.19 -11.60
N LEU A 104 5.82 -15.03 -11.79
CA LEU A 104 4.57 -14.97 -11.05
C LEU A 104 4.58 -16.10 -10.01
N TYR A 105 4.45 -15.73 -8.75
CA TYR A 105 4.16 -16.66 -7.65
C TYR A 105 2.68 -16.54 -7.29
N ARG A 106 2.03 -17.68 -7.12
CA ARG A 106 0.64 -17.74 -6.67
C ARG A 106 0.53 -18.80 -5.58
N GLY A 107 0.14 -18.41 -4.40
CA GLY A 107 0.07 -19.33 -3.28
C GLY A 107 0.05 -18.65 -1.93
N GLU A 108 0.49 -19.36 -0.91
CA GLU A 108 0.46 -18.89 0.46
C GLU A 108 1.58 -17.92 0.77
N PHE A 109 1.23 -16.87 1.50
CA PHE A 109 2.17 -15.92 2.09
C PHE A 109 2.05 -15.95 3.61
N ILE A 110 3.15 -15.73 4.28
CA ILE A 110 3.21 -15.57 5.73
C ILE A 110 4.05 -14.33 6.03
N ASP A 111 3.44 -13.34 6.67
CA ASP A 111 4.08 -12.07 7.02
C ASP A 111 4.81 -11.41 5.84
N GLY A 112 4.16 -11.38 4.69
CA GLY A 112 4.66 -10.73 3.49
C GLY A 112 5.61 -11.55 2.63
N GLU A 113 5.97 -12.75 3.05
CA GLU A 113 6.91 -13.61 2.34
C GLU A 113 6.23 -14.88 1.79
N LYS A 114 6.72 -15.34 0.65
CA LYS A 114 6.24 -16.59 0.06
C LYS A 114 6.52 -17.75 1.02
N SER A 115 5.53 -18.62 1.19
CA SER A 115 5.74 -19.88 1.88
C SER A 115 6.10 -20.98 0.87
N ASP A 116 6.35 -22.20 1.35
CA ASP A 116 6.62 -23.35 0.49
C ASP A 116 5.38 -23.87 -0.26
N LYS A 117 4.20 -23.30 0.05
CA LYS A 117 2.92 -23.73 -0.49
C LYS A 117 2.42 -22.82 -1.59
N GLY A 118 3.10 -22.82 -2.72
CA GLY A 118 2.69 -22.05 -3.86
C GLY A 118 3.41 -22.46 -5.12
N GLU A 119 3.00 -21.88 -6.23
CA GLU A 119 3.56 -22.17 -7.55
C GLU A 119 4.20 -20.92 -8.15
N GLU A 120 5.36 -21.09 -8.75
CA GLU A 120 6.03 -20.04 -9.50
C GLU A 120 6.03 -20.37 -10.98
N ASN A 121 5.66 -19.39 -11.80
CA ASN A 121 5.74 -19.46 -13.24
C ASN A 121 6.61 -18.32 -13.77
N SER A 122 7.58 -18.68 -14.58
CA SER A 122 8.45 -17.72 -15.25
C SER A 122 7.99 -17.53 -16.69
N ASN A 123 7.67 -16.29 -17.06
CA ASN A 123 7.37 -15.92 -18.44
C ASN A 123 8.62 -15.25 -19.02
N GLU A 124 9.35 -16.00 -19.78
CA GLU A 124 10.41 -15.42 -20.62
C GLU A 124 9.88 -15.04 -21.99
#